data_69d72e7c9b45489166dfab0678b64c55
#
_entry.id   69d72e7c9b45489166dfab0678b64c55
#
_cell.length_a   1.000
_cell.length_b   1.000
_cell.length_c   1.000
_cell.angle_alpha   90.00
_cell.angle_beta   90.00
_cell.angle_gamma   90.00
#
_symmetry.space_group_name_H-M   'P 1'
#
loop_
_entity.id
_entity.type
_entity.pdbx_description
1 polymer ?
#
loop_
_entity_poly.entity_id
_entity_poly.type
_entity_poly.pdbx_seq_one_letter_code
_entity_poly.pdbx_strand_id
1 'polypeptide(L)'
;MNPTRTHIITGSFGSGKTTAIRWLMAHKPEQELWVVILNEFTDAGIDALSVAESSRGDYDVRLVAGGCLCCVGELEFGKQVRDLLRNFKPARLLIEPSGAGHAADIIDTLAVYESQKALQLDSIICLVDPQDAARILAKRPPTEWSQIQSADALLLSKPDLANEAERRDFERIAAEQYPQKSYLGTCSHGELPQEALCKFEREPRFSLAPNSAAVVAPRSSAFEIAGLSGTETQLQALGFWAVQWMLPRELVFSRTVIEPRLSWLLEANQGWLRRMKGVFRTGVGPSWLVQSQGRGLSGEDSAFRRDSRIEIVLSAEPTNEFLELWRGLLRDAANPPREGKRG
;
A
#
# COMPACT_ATOMS: atom_id res chain seq x y z
N MET A 1 13.79 22.72 1.92
CA MET A 1 14.30 21.48 2.57
C MET A 1 13.62 20.31 1.89
N ASN A 2 14.35 19.23 1.65
CA ASN A 2 13.74 18.02 1.13
C ASN A 2 12.89 17.37 2.24
N PRO A 3 11.71 16.80 1.93
CA PRO A 3 10.91 16.08 2.91
C PRO A 3 11.67 14.85 3.44
N THR A 4 11.42 14.47 4.69
CA THR A 4 11.99 13.25 5.28
C THR A 4 11.47 12.02 4.54
N ARG A 5 12.34 11.22 3.94
CA ARG A 5 11.97 9.98 3.27
C ARG A 5 11.56 8.94 4.31
N THR A 6 10.38 8.39 4.18
CA THR A 6 9.80 7.52 5.20
C THR A 6 9.47 6.14 4.63
N HIS A 7 9.81 5.08 5.36
CA HIS A 7 9.52 3.70 5.02
C HIS A 7 8.86 2.99 6.19
N ILE A 8 7.88 2.15 5.90
CA ILE A 8 7.27 1.24 6.87
C ILE A 8 7.74 -0.17 6.53
N ILE A 9 8.28 -0.90 7.52
CA ILE A 9 8.70 -2.29 7.39
C ILE A 9 7.80 -3.13 8.29
N THR A 10 6.86 -3.85 7.68
CA THR A 10 5.84 -4.66 8.36
C THR A 10 5.98 -6.15 8.03
N GLY A 11 5.15 -6.97 8.64
CA GLY A 11 5.15 -8.43 8.52
C GLY A 11 4.88 -9.12 9.85
N SER A 12 4.59 -10.41 9.85
CA SER A 12 4.29 -11.21 11.03
C SER A 12 5.46 -11.24 12.05
N PHE A 13 5.19 -11.73 13.25
CA PHE A 13 6.26 -11.99 14.23
C PHE A 13 7.29 -12.96 13.64
N GLY A 14 8.57 -12.68 13.87
CA GLY A 14 9.66 -13.52 13.37
C GLY A 14 9.95 -13.39 11.87
N SER A 15 9.24 -12.56 11.10
CA SER A 15 9.46 -12.39 9.66
C SER A 15 10.77 -11.65 9.29
N GLY A 16 11.56 -11.21 10.28
CA GLY A 16 12.86 -10.58 10.05
C GLY A 16 12.86 -9.06 9.91
N LYS A 17 11.79 -8.36 10.34
CA LYS A 17 11.69 -6.89 10.30
C LYS A 17 12.87 -6.18 10.97
N THR A 18 13.11 -6.49 12.23
CA THR A 18 14.21 -5.90 13.01
C THR A 18 15.57 -6.22 12.39
N THR A 19 15.76 -7.42 11.84
CA THR A 19 16.97 -7.80 11.10
C THR A 19 17.17 -6.95 9.86
N ALA A 20 16.09 -6.69 9.11
CA ALA A 20 16.14 -5.81 7.93
C ALA A 20 16.47 -4.35 8.31
N ILE A 21 15.90 -3.84 9.40
CA ILE A 21 16.23 -2.50 9.91
C ILE A 21 17.69 -2.43 10.34
N ARG A 22 18.19 -3.43 11.06
CA ARG A 22 19.60 -3.49 11.45
C ARG A 22 20.54 -3.48 10.26
N TRP A 23 20.20 -4.25 9.23
CA TRP A 23 20.98 -4.26 7.99
C TRP A 23 20.99 -2.87 7.32
N LEU A 24 19.83 -2.20 7.24
CA LEU A 24 19.73 -0.84 6.71
C LEU A 24 20.57 0.16 7.51
N MET A 25 20.51 0.09 8.84
CA MET A 25 21.27 0.98 9.70
C MET A 25 22.78 0.76 9.61
N ALA A 26 23.20 -0.48 9.37
CA ALA A 26 24.62 -0.82 9.14
C ALA A 26 25.16 -0.33 7.79
N HIS A 27 24.27 -0.15 6.79
CA HIS A 27 24.63 0.24 5.40
C HIS A 27 24.18 1.66 5.03
N LYS A 28 23.67 2.45 5.97
CA LYS A 28 23.27 3.83 5.71
C LYS A 28 24.49 4.72 5.37
N PRO A 29 24.32 5.81 4.61
CA PRO A 29 25.34 6.83 4.43
C PRO A 29 25.72 7.44 5.80
N GLU A 30 27.02 7.58 6.05
CA GLU A 30 27.53 8.10 7.35
C GLU A 30 27.07 9.54 7.64
N GLN A 31 26.90 10.36 6.58
CA GLN A 31 26.52 11.78 6.71
C GLN A 31 25.01 12.00 6.85
N GLU A 32 24.20 10.93 6.77
CA GLU A 32 22.76 11.04 6.89
C GLU A 32 22.28 10.70 8.30
N LEU A 33 21.50 11.58 8.89
CA LEU A 33 20.75 11.25 10.10
C LEU A 33 19.53 10.39 9.73
N TRP A 34 19.52 9.16 10.20
CA TRP A 34 18.37 8.26 10.09
C TRP A 34 17.77 8.05 11.47
N VAL A 35 16.45 8.04 11.53
CA VAL A 35 15.69 7.77 12.75
C VAL A 35 14.85 6.51 12.56
N VAL A 36 14.80 5.69 13.60
CA VAL A 36 14.01 4.45 13.63
C VAL A 36 12.95 4.56 14.73
N ILE A 37 11.70 4.30 14.40
CA ILE A 37 10.62 4.10 15.36
C ILE A 37 10.35 2.60 15.43
N LEU A 38 10.63 1.99 16.58
CA LEU A 38 10.31 0.61 16.87
C LEU A 38 9.07 0.55 17.78
N ASN A 39 8.11 -0.26 17.42
CA ASN A 39 6.88 -0.45 18.19
C ASN A 39 6.77 -1.91 18.63
N GLU A 40 7.42 -2.28 19.71
CA GLU A 40 7.37 -3.64 20.25
C GLU A 40 6.68 -3.74 21.60
N PHE A 41 6.00 -4.90 21.78
CA PHE A 41 5.30 -5.26 23.01
C PHE A 41 6.20 -5.88 24.08
N THR A 42 7.40 -6.32 23.71
CA THR A 42 8.32 -7.05 24.60
C THR A 42 9.56 -6.23 24.92
N ASP A 43 10.11 -6.42 26.12
CA ASP A 43 11.31 -5.80 26.69
C ASP A 43 12.13 -4.96 25.69
N ALA A 44 11.58 -3.80 25.41
CA ALA A 44 11.95 -2.85 24.37
C ALA A 44 13.45 -2.48 24.33
N GLY A 45 14.19 -2.88 25.34
CA GLY A 45 15.62 -2.62 25.45
C GLY A 45 16.48 -3.42 24.47
N ILE A 46 16.15 -4.68 24.19
CA ILE A 46 17.05 -5.59 23.44
C ILE A 46 17.09 -5.25 21.96
N ASP A 47 15.91 -5.04 21.33
CA ASP A 47 15.88 -4.75 19.88
C ASP A 47 16.37 -3.34 19.56
N ALA A 48 16.05 -2.35 20.41
CA ALA A 48 16.61 -1.01 20.28
C ALA A 48 18.13 -0.98 20.44
N LEU A 49 18.66 -1.66 21.45
CA LEU A 49 20.11 -1.80 21.64
C LEU A 49 20.76 -2.48 20.44
N SER A 50 20.13 -3.55 19.92
CA SER A 50 20.66 -4.29 18.78
C SER A 50 20.67 -3.47 17.49
N VAL A 51 19.66 -2.61 17.27
CA VAL A 51 19.65 -1.65 16.15
C VAL A 51 20.71 -0.58 16.35
N ALA A 52 20.83 -0.03 17.58
CA ALA A 52 21.83 0.98 17.91
C ALA A 52 23.27 0.47 17.72
N GLU A 53 23.57 -0.73 18.21
CA GLU A 53 24.88 -1.36 18.05
C GLU A 53 25.27 -1.64 16.59
N SER A 54 24.28 -1.82 15.70
CA SER A 54 24.50 -2.09 14.29
C SER A 54 24.70 -0.82 13.45
N SER A 55 24.45 0.35 14.02
CA SER A 55 24.43 1.62 13.28
C SER A 55 25.80 2.23 13.10
N ARG A 56 26.01 2.90 11.95
CA ARG A 56 27.22 3.69 11.65
C ARG A 56 26.86 5.18 11.55
N GLY A 57 27.69 6.05 12.14
CA GLY A 57 27.52 7.50 12.08
C GLY A 57 26.33 8.02 12.93
N ASP A 58 25.80 9.20 12.59
CA ASP A 58 24.70 9.83 13.34
C ASP A 58 23.38 9.08 13.13
N TYR A 59 22.77 8.67 14.22
CA TYR A 59 21.46 8.02 14.22
C TYR A 59 20.71 8.34 15.52
N ASP A 60 19.40 8.21 15.51
CA ASP A 60 18.54 8.23 16.68
C ASP A 60 17.53 7.09 16.62
N VAL A 61 17.56 6.21 17.60
CA VAL A 61 16.57 5.13 17.75
C VAL A 61 15.56 5.58 18.78
N ARG A 62 14.33 5.76 18.36
CA ARG A 62 13.22 6.13 19.23
C ARG A 62 12.31 4.93 19.45
N LEU A 63 12.14 4.61 20.72
CA LEU A 63 11.14 3.64 21.15
C LEU A 63 9.84 4.36 21.40
N VAL A 64 8.75 3.82 20.86
CA VAL A 64 7.41 4.22 21.27
C VAL A 64 7.13 3.56 22.61
N ALA A 65 7.43 4.29 23.70
CA ALA A 65 7.17 3.79 25.04
C ALA A 65 5.66 3.70 25.31
N GLY A 66 5.21 2.57 25.83
CA GLY A 66 3.85 2.47 26.38
C GLY A 66 2.86 1.55 25.65
N GLY A 67 3.31 0.61 24.84
CA GLY A 67 2.44 -0.37 24.20
C GLY A 67 2.41 -0.27 22.66
N CYS A 68 1.64 -1.16 22.00
CA CYS A 68 1.51 -1.09 20.54
C CYS A 68 0.88 0.24 20.11
N LEU A 69 1.21 0.70 18.91
CA LEU A 69 0.61 1.86 18.25
C LEU A 69 -0.93 1.84 18.27
N CYS A 70 -1.53 0.65 18.27
CA CYS A 70 -2.97 0.44 18.42
C CYS A 70 -3.49 0.74 19.84
N CYS A 71 -2.64 0.74 20.89
CA CYS A 71 -3.04 0.98 22.27
C CYS A 71 -2.72 2.40 22.76
N VAL A 72 -1.69 3.04 22.21
CA VAL A 72 -1.28 4.43 22.59
C VAL A 72 -2.11 5.48 21.87
N GLY A 73 -2.81 5.09 20.80
CA GLY A 73 -3.67 5.95 20.00
C GLY A 73 -2.93 6.75 18.92
N GLU A 74 -3.63 6.99 17.82
CA GLU A 74 -3.14 7.75 16.66
C GLU A 74 -2.59 9.13 17.03
N LEU A 75 -3.19 9.78 18.04
CA LEU A 75 -2.80 11.11 18.49
C LEU A 75 -1.38 11.15 19.09
N GLU A 76 -1.01 10.15 19.90
CA GLU A 76 0.31 10.11 20.52
C GLU A 76 1.40 9.79 19.51
N PHE A 77 1.17 8.82 18.63
CA PHE A 77 2.06 8.52 17.51
C PHE A 77 2.24 9.75 16.61
N GLY A 78 1.16 10.43 16.27
CA GLY A 78 1.20 11.68 15.50
C GLY A 78 2.05 12.75 16.18
N LYS A 79 1.93 12.94 17.51
CA LYS A 79 2.78 13.87 18.26
C LYS A 79 4.26 13.49 18.16
N GLN A 80 4.59 12.22 18.36
CA GLN A 80 5.96 11.73 18.29
C GLN A 80 6.57 11.95 16.91
N VAL A 81 5.85 11.61 15.83
CA VAL A 81 6.27 11.87 14.44
C VAL A 81 6.53 13.38 14.24
N ARG A 82 5.59 14.23 14.66
CA ARG A 82 5.74 15.69 14.55
C ARG A 82 6.98 16.20 15.28
N ASP A 83 7.17 15.80 16.54
CA ASP A 83 8.28 16.26 17.37
C ASP A 83 9.61 15.78 16.80
N LEU A 84 9.64 14.55 16.25
CA LEU A 84 10.78 13.99 15.57
C LEU A 84 11.14 14.78 14.31
N LEU A 85 10.17 15.01 13.43
CA LEU A 85 10.37 15.76 12.19
C LEU A 85 10.82 17.22 12.47
N ARG A 86 10.26 17.84 13.51
CA ARG A 86 10.58 19.22 13.88
C ARG A 86 11.99 19.36 14.50
N ASN A 87 12.33 18.45 15.42
CA ASN A 87 13.52 18.59 16.24
C ASN A 87 14.78 18.00 15.57
N PHE A 88 14.62 16.90 14.82
CA PHE A 88 15.76 16.16 14.25
C PHE A 88 15.90 16.35 12.75
N LYS A 89 14.80 16.58 12.00
CA LYS A 89 14.79 16.73 10.55
C LYS A 89 15.60 15.63 9.84
N PRO A 90 15.33 14.34 10.12
CA PRO A 90 16.13 13.26 9.58
C PRO A 90 16.03 13.19 8.07
N ALA A 91 17.08 12.70 7.42
CA ALA A 91 17.06 12.40 6.00
C ALA A 91 16.11 11.21 5.71
N ARG A 92 16.06 10.25 6.67
CA ARG A 92 15.21 9.06 6.56
C ARG A 92 14.58 8.66 7.90
N LEU A 93 13.33 8.24 7.82
CA LEU A 93 12.56 7.68 8.93
C LEU A 93 12.15 6.25 8.59
N LEU A 94 12.56 5.29 9.43
CA LEU A 94 12.14 3.90 9.35
C LEU A 94 11.14 3.61 10.46
N ILE A 95 10.02 2.97 10.13
CA ILE A 95 8.98 2.65 11.10
C ILE A 95 8.74 1.14 11.07
N GLU A 96 8.91 0.49 12.22
CA GLU A 96 8.54 -0.90 12.44
C GLU A 96 7.26 -0.96 13.28
N PRO A 97 6.10 -1.28 12.68
CA PRO A 97 4.91 -1.63 13.46
C PRO A 97 5.14 -2.94 14.21
N SER A 98 4.42 -3.15 15.32
CA SER A 98 4.42 -4.48 15.95
C SER A 98 3.92 -5.55 14.98
N GLY A 99 4.37 -6.80 15.14
CA GLY A 99 3.90 -7.91 14.31
C GLY A 99 2.38 -8.14 14.37
N ALA A 100 1.70 -7.64 15.41
CA ALA A 100 0.25 -7.62 15.56
C ALA A 100 -0.38 -6.26 15.19
N GLY A 101 0.41 -5.27 14.73
CA GLY A 101 -0.06 -3.91 14.46
C GLY A 101 -0.66 -3.73 13.07
N HIS A 102 -1.58 -2.76 12.96
CA HIS A 102 -2.19 -2.38 11.70
C HIS A 102 -1.38 -1.28 11.01
N ALA A 103 -0.63 -1.64 9.96
CA ALA A 103 0.14 -0.66 9.18
C ALA A 103 -0.75 0.43 8.55
N ALA A 104 -2.03 0.13 8.31
CA ALA A 104 -2.99 1.06 7.71
C ALA A 104 -3.19 2.34 8.55
N ASP A 105 -3.28 2.22 9.88
CA ASP A 105 -3.49 3.36 10.78
C ASP A 105 -2.25 4.28 10.81
N ILE A 106 -1.06 3.67 10.74
CA ILE A 106 0.21 4.41 10.60
C ILE A 106 0.22 5.19 9.28
N ILE A 107 -0.19 4.57 8.19
CA ILE A 107 -0.26 5.22 6.87
C ILE A 107 -1.21 6.42 6.90
N ASP A 108 -2.37 6.29 7.55
CA ASP A 108 -3.34 7.36 7.66
C ASP A 108 -2.78 8.53 8.49
N THR A 109 -2.11 8.25 9.59
CA THR A 109 -1.41 9.29 10.39
C THR A 109 -0.30 9.98 9.59
N LEU A 110 0.55 9.22 8.89
CA LEU A 110 1.66 9.80 8.11
C LEU A 110 1.17 10.64 6.92
N ALA A 111 0.03 10.33 6.34
CA ALA A 111 -0.53 11.08 5.22
C ALA A 111 -0.83 12.54 5.56
N VAL A 112 -1.13 12.86 6.82
CA VAL A 112 -1.29 14.24 7.28
C VAL A 112 0.01 15.02 7.10
N TYR A 113 1.14 14.42 7.48
CA TYR A 113 2.46 15.05 7.35
C TYR A 113 2.97 15.06 5.92
N GLU A 114 2.59 14.07 5.11
CA GLU A 114 2.88 14.02 3.68
C GLU A 114 2.16 15.16 2.94
N SER A 115 0.89 15.43 3.25
CA SER A 115 0.14 16.55 2.67
C SER A 115 0.74 17.92 3.00
N GLN A 116 1.41 18.02 4.17
CA GLN A 116 2.15 19.22 4.61
C GLN A 116 3.58 19.28 4.04
N LYS A 117 4.00 18.32 3.23
CA LYS A 117 5.37 18.16 2.70
C LYS A 117 6.47 18.07 3.78
N ALA A 118 6.10 17.67 5.00
CA ALA A 118 7.05 17.47 6.08
C ALA A 118 7.79 16.12 5.95
N LEU A 119 7.11 15.11 5.40
CA LEU A 119 7.70 13.82 5.03
C LEU A 119 7.22 13.38 3.64
N GLN A 120 7.87 12.34 3.10
CA GLN A 120 7.45 11.62 1.90
C GLN A 120 7.43 10.13 2.22
N LEU A 121 6.24 9.51 2.16
CA LEU A 121 6.10 8.07 2.35
C LEU A 121 6.50 7.34 1.06
N ASP A 122 7.75 6.85 1.02
CA ASP A 122 8.34 6.21 -0.16
C ASP A 122 7.78 4.81 -0.36
N SER A 123 7.98 3.90 0.60
CA SER A 123 7.55 2.51 0.46
C SER A 123 7.03 1.90 1.76
N ILE A 124 6.07 1.01 1.61
CA ILE A 124 5.57 0.12 2.65
C ILE A 124 5.98 -1.28 2.24
N ILE A 125 6.85 -1.90 3.01
CA ILE A 125 7.45 -3.20 2.73
C ILE A 125 6.87 -4.22 3.70
N CYS A 126 6.31 -5.31 3.19
CA CYS A 126 5.86 -6.42 4.01
C CYS A 126 6.76 -7.64 3.80
N LEU A 127 7.35 -8.13 4.89
CA LEU A 127 8.15 -9.36 4.92
C LEU A 127 7.24 -10.54 5.23
N VAL A 128 7.25 -11.55 4.36
CA VAL A 128 6.48 -12.79 4.51
C VAL A 128 7.45 -13.94 4.79
N ASP A 129 7.30 -14.58 5.94
CA ASP A 129 8.07 -15.79 6.26
C ASP A 129 7.56 -16.97 5.39
N PRO A 130 8.43 -17.73 4.72
CA PRO A 130 8.00 -18.86 3.90
C PRO A 130 7.17 -19.89 4.69
N GLN A 131 7.50 -20.15 5.95
CA GLN A 131 6.76 -21.07 6.80
C GLN A 131 5.31 -20.64 7.07
N ASP A 132 5.02 -19.34 6.99
CA ASP A 132 3.69 -18.80 7.19
C ASP A 132 2.86 -18.71 5.89
N ALA A 133 3.49 -18.82 4.71
CA ALA A 133 2.85 -18.54 3.43
C ALA A 133 1.59 -19.39 3.19
N ALA A 134 1.67 -20.72 3.40
CA ALA A 134 0.52 -21.61 3.24
C ALA A 134 -0.62 -21.28 4.22
N ARG A 135 -0.30 -20.96 5.48
CA ARG A 135 -1.28 -20.56 6.50
C ARG A 135 -1.95 -19.22 6.14
N ILE A 136 -1.16 -18.25 5.73
CA ILE A 136 -1.66 -16.92 5.33
C ILE A 136 -2.60 -17.06 4.13
N LEU A 137 -2.21 -17.82 3.11
CA LEU A 137 -3.01 -18.03 1.91
C LEU A 137 -4.34 -18.70 2.21
N ALA A 138 -4.33 -19.76 3.04
CA ALA A 138 -5.52 -20.56 3.35
C ALA A 138 -6.48 -19.87 4.32
N LYS A 139 -5.97 -19.18 5.34
CA LYS A 139 -6.78 -18.65 6.46
C LYS A 139 -6.99 -17.14 6.39
N ARG A 140 -6.16 -16.41 5.63
CA ARG A 140 -6.16 -14.95 5.55
C ARG A 140 -6.30 -14.28 6.93
N PRO A 141 -5.38 -14.54 7.87
CA PRO A 141 -5.49 -13.99 9.22
C PRO A 141 -5.58 -12.47 9.13
N PRO A 142 -6.51 -11.81 9.84
CA PRO A 142 -6.83 -10.39 9.61
C PRO A 142 -5.63 -9.45 9.67
N THR A 143 -4.75 -9.63 10.64
CA THR A 143 -3.58 -8.77 10.82
C THR A 143 -2.56 -8.92 9.71
N GLU A 144 -2.11 -10.16 9.45
CA GLU A 144 -1.10 -10.44 8.41
C GLU A 144 -1.65 -10.10 7.02
N TRP A 145 -2.93 -10.40 6.77
CA TRP A 145 -3.58 -10.07 5.51
C TRP A 145 -3.66 -8.57 5.30
N SER A 146 -4.01 -7.81 6.36
CA SER A 146 -4.00 -6.34 6.36
C SER A 146 -2.62 -5.75 6.08
N GLN A 147 -1.56 -6.31 6.68
CA GLN A 147 -0.18 -5.91 6.42
C GLN A 147 0.20 -6.12 4.96
N ILE A 148 -0.16 -7.28 4.40
CA ILE A 148 0.06 -7.60 2.98
C ILE A 148 -0.74 -6.63 2.09
N GLN A 149 -2.01 -6.41 2.37
CA GLN A 149 -2.85 -5.50 1.56
C GLN A 149 -2.30 -4.06 1.53
N SER A 150 -1.84 -3.55 2.66
CA SER A 150 -1.34 -2.18 2.78
C SER A 150 0.04 -1.95 2.15
N ALA A 151 0.82 -3.00 1.93
CA ALA A 151 2.19 -2.91 1.41
C ALA A 151 2.25 -2.56 -0.07
N ASP A 152 3.27 -1.78 -0.46
CA ASP A 152 3.67 -1.52 -1.84
C ASP A 152 4.56 -2.66 -2.37
N ALA A 153 5.45 -3.18 -1.50
CA ALA A 153 6.38 -4.26 -1.81
C ALA A 153 6.12 -5.48 -0.91
N LEU A 154 6.15 -6.67 -1.50
CA LEU A 154 6.19 -7.94 -0.77
C LEU A 154 7.54 -8.62 -0.97
N LEU A 155 8.16 -9.03 0.11
CA LEU A 155 9.42 -9.75 0.09
C LEU A 155 9.27 -11.09 0.82
N LEU A 156 9.65 -12.18 0.15
CA LEU A 156 9.84 -13.46 0.81
C LEU A 156 11.09 -13.35 1.69
N SER A 157 10.92 -13.39 2.99
CA SER A 157 12.04 -13.40 3.93
C SER A 157 12.65 -14.81 4.02
N LYS A 158 13.91 -14.90 4.48
CA LYS A 158 14.60 -16.18 4.68
C LYS A 158 14.46 -17.13 3.47
N PRO A 159 14.77 -16.67 2.24
CA PRO A 159 14.57 -17.47 1.03
C PRO A 159 15.41 -18.73 1.00
N ASP A 160 16.49 -18.78 1.79
CA ASP A 160 17.37 -19.92 2.00
C ASP A 160 16.65 -21.09 2.73
N LEU A 161 15.65 -20.80 3.54
CA LEU A 161 14.83 -21.79 4.25
C LEU A 161 13.58 -22.21 3.46
N ALA A 162 13.23 -21.49 2.39
CA ALA A 162 12.01 -21.73 1.64
C ALA A 162 12.13 -22.92 0.69
N ASN A 163 11.19 -23.85 0.79
CA ASN A 163 11.00 -24.88 -0.21
C ASN A 163 10.16 -24.39 -1.41
N GLU A 164 10.04 -25.19 -2.45
CA GLU A 164 9.35 -24.86 -3.68
C GLU A 164 7.83 -24.62 -3.52
N ALA A 165 7.19 -25.33 -2.58
CA ALA A 165 5.77 -25.13 -2.30
C ALA A 165 5.52 -23.78 -1.60
N GLU A 166 6.35 -23.42 -0.62
CA GLU A 166 6.28 -22.16 0.10
C GLU A 166 6.53 -20.95 -0.82
N ARG A 167 7.46 -21.07 -1.78
CA ARG A 167 7.68 -20.05 -2.82
C ARG A 167 6.44 -19.86 -3.68
N ARG A 168 5.83 -20.95 -4.14
CA ARG A 168 4.57 -20.88 -4.90
C ARG A 168 3.41 -20.27 -4.11
N ASP A 169 3.30 -20.59 -2.82
CA ASP A 169 2.27 -19.99 -1.97
C ASP A 169 2.49 -18.48 -1.79
N PHE A 170 3.72 -18.02 -1.64
CA PHE A 170 4.04 -16.60 -1.64
C PHE A 170 3.67 -15.92 -2.97
N GLU A 171 3.98 -16.52 -4.11
CA GLU A 171 3.60 -16.00 -5.43
C GLU A 171 2.08 -15.90 -5.58
N ARG A 172 1.33 -16.89 -5.07
CA ARG A 172 -0.13 -16.88 -5.05
C ARG A 172 -0.68 -15.76 -4.15
N ILE A 173 -0.12 -15.57 -2.95
CA ILE A 173 -0.48 -14.44 -2.08
C ILE A 173 -0.32 -13.12 -2.84
N ALA A 174 0.80 -12.94 -3.53
CA ALA A 174 1.07 -11.73 -4.30
C ALA A 174 0.09 -11.54 -5.47
N ALA A 175 -0.22 -12.61 -6.21
CA ALA A 175 -1.14 -12.59 -7.35
C ALA A 175 -2.60 -12.29 -6.95
N GLU A 176 -3.01 -12.63 -5.73
CA GLU A 176 -4.34 -12.31 -5.21
C GLU A 176 -4.53 -10.84 -4.83
N GLN A 177 -3.43 -10.09 -4.67
CA GLN A 177 -3.53 -8.70 -4.24
C GLN A 177 -4.12 -7.79 -5.31
N TYR A 178 -4.94 -6.84 -4.86
CA TYR A 178 -5.38 -5.71 -5.66
C TYR A 178 -5.34 -4.43 -4.80
N PRO A 179 -4.70 -3.36 -5.28
CA PRO A 179 -3.84 -3.28 -6.48
C PRO A 179 -2.66 -4.25 -6.43
N GLN A 180 -2.14 -4.60 -7.61
CA GLN A 180 -0.92 -5.41 -7.68
C GLN A 180 0.23 -4.71 -6.97
N LYS A 181 1.10 -5.49 -6.34
CA LYS A 181 2.27 -4.96 -5.64
C LYS A 181 3.25 -4.32 -6.60
N SER A 182 3.82 -3.20 -6.18
CA SER A 182 4.80 -2.46 -6.98
C SER A 182 6.12 -3.19 -7.12
N TYR A 183 6.46 -4.00 -6.11
CA TYR A 183 7.67 -4.81 -6.12
C TYR A 183 7.45 -6.17 -5.45
N LEU A 184 8.03 -7.21 -6.05
CA LEU A 184 8.11 -8.56 -5.49
C LEU A 184 9.57 -8.99 -5.48
N GLY A 185 10.04 -9.56 -4.37
CA GLY A 185 11.44 -9.97 -4.25
C GLY A 185 11.69 -10.83 -3.02
N THR A 186 12.95 -10.90 -2.63
CA THR A 186 13.40 -11.66 -1.45
C THR A 186 14.20 -10.77 -0.51
N CYS A 187 14.24 -11.14 0.77
CA CYS A 187 15.05 -10.53 1.81
C CYS A 187 15.84 -11.63 2.53
N SER A 188 17.12 -11.76 2.19
CA SER A 188 18.03 -12.76 2.79
C SER A 188 18.85 -12.10 3.89
N HIS A 189 18.89 -12.69 5.09
CA HIS A 189 19.66 -12.18 6.25
C HIS A 189 19.43 -10.68 6.56
N GLY A 190 18.24 -10.16 6.23
CA GLY A 190 17.87 -8.75 6.43
C GLY A 190 18.28 -7.82 5.30
N GLU A 191 18.97 -8.30 4.28
CA GLU A 191 19.33 -7.52 3.10
C GLU A 191 18.07 -7.15 2.31
N LEU A 192 17.75 -5.86 2.29
CA LEU A 192 16.64 -5.32 1.53
C LEU A 192 17.10 -4.84 0.16
N PRO A 193 16.48 -5.28 -0.93
CA PRO A 193 16.76 -4.74 -2.26
C PRO A 193 16.53 -3.23 -2.32
N GLN A 194 17.43 -2.50 -2.97
CA GLN A 194 17.31 -1.03 -3.11
C GLN A 194 16.02 -0.63 -3.82
N GLU A 195 15.57 -1.46 -4.76
CA GLU A 195 14.31 -1.27 -5.48
C GLU A 195 13.10 -1.27 -4.54
N ALA A 196 13.12 -2.05 -3.45
CA ALA A 196 12.07 -2.06 -2.44
C ALA A 196 12.02 -0.78 -1.59
N LEU A 197 13.13 0.00 -1.54
CA LEU A 197 13.25 1.25 -0.81
C LEU A 197 12.98 2.48 -1.67
N CYS A 198 12.64 2.31 -2.94
CA CYS A 198 12.30 3.41 -3.81
C CYS A 198 10.90 3.95 -3.51
N LYS A 199 10.68 5.22 -3.86
CA LYS A 199 9.32 5.73 -4.00
C LYS A 199 8.71 5.03 -5.21
N PHE A 200 7.67 4.25 -4.97
CA PHE A 200 6.95 3.65 -6.09
C PHE A 200 6.08 4.71 -6.75
N GLU A 201 6.34 4.97 -8.02
CA GLU A 201 5.47 5.81 -8.81
C GLU A 201 4.11 5.12 -8.97
N ARG A 202 3.06 5.94 -9.04
CA ARG A 202 1.70 5.46 -9.27
C ARG A 202 1.57 5.12 -10.76
N GLU A 203 2.16 3.98 -11.14
CA GLU A 203 2.00 3.45 -12.48
C GLU A 203 0.77 2.55 -12.56
N PRO A 204 0.01 2.62 -13.65
CA PRO A 204 -1.08 1.69 -13.89
C PRO A 204 -0.52 0.27 -14.10
N ARG A 205 -0.95 -0.66 -13.26
CA ARG A 205 -0.58 -2.08 -13.34
C ARG A 205 -1.83 -2.87 -13.61
N PHE A 206 -1.89 -3.47 -14.78
CA PHE A 206 -3.05 -4.22 -15.23
C PHE A 206 -2.92 -5.68 -14.85
N SER A 207 -3.94 -6.22 -14.20
CA SER A 207 -4.02 -7.64 -13.87
C SER A 207 -4.25 -8.53 -15.10
N LEU A 208 -4.54 -7.94 -16.27
CA LEU A 208 -4.73 -8.66 -17.53
C LEU A 208 -3.41 -9.19 -18.12
N ALA A 209 -2.30 -8.46 -17.95
CA ALA A 209 -1.01 -8.83 -18.53
C ALA A 209 0.14 -8.31 -17.65
N PRO A 210 0.37 -8.91 -16.49
CA PRO A 210 1.37 -8.39 -15.54
C PRO A 210 2.82 -8.44 -16.06
N ASN A 211 3.13 -9.36 -17.00
CA ASN A 211 4.50 -9.62 -17.48
C ASN A 211 4.61 -9.90 -18.99
N SER A 212 3.67 -9.47 -19.82
CA SER A 212 3.64 -9.83 -21.24
C SER A 212 4.36 -8.81 -22.11
N ALA A 213 5.34 -9.27 -22.90
CA ALA A 213 6.05 -8.49 -23.92
C ALA A 213 5.20 -8.14 -25.18
N ALA A 214 3.97 -8.63 -25.28
CA ALA A 214 3.07 -8.45 -26.42
C ALA A 214 1.95 -7.45 -26.15
N VAL A 215 2.19 -6.43 -25.39
CA VAL A 215 1.20 -5.41 -24.99
C VAL A 215 1.38 -4.18 -25.88
N VAL A 216 0.29 -3.70 -26.47
CA VAL A 216 0.26 -2.36 -27.06
C VAL A 216 0.54 -1.34 -25.97
N ALA A 217 1.40 -0.36 -26.23
CA ALA A 217 1.71 0.67 -25.25
C ALA A 217 0.44 1.28 -24.64
N PRO A 218 0.34 1.37 -23.31
CA PRO A 218 -0.85 1.91 -22.65
C PRO A 218 -1.07 3.37 -23.05
N ARG A 219 -2.32 3.76 -23.23
CA ARG A 219 -2.72 5.16 -23.47
C ARG A 219 -3.24 5.73 -22.18
N SER A 220 -2.58 6.78 -21.66
CA SER A 220 -2.99 7.46 -20.43
C SER A 220 -3.48 8.87 -20.72
N SER A 221 -4.54 9.28 -20.01
CA SER A 221 -5.09 10.63 -20.03
C SER A 221 -5.43 11.08 -18.61
N ALA A 222 -5.28 12.38 -18.35
CA ALA A 222 -5.75 12.97 -17.09
C ALA A 222 -7.24 13.32 -17.20
N PHE A 223 -7.96 13.25 -16.09
CA PHE A 223 -9.33 13.75 -15.94
C PHE A 223 -9.54 14.30 -14.54
N GLU A 224 -10.54 15.16 -14.37
CA GLU A 224 -10.78 15.84 -13.09
C GLU A 224 -12.02 15.30 -12.39
N ILE A 225 -11.89 15.13 -11.06
CA ILE A 225 -13.00 14.83 -10.14
C ILE A 225 -12.88 15.77 -8.94
N ALA A 226 -13.90 16.57 -8.67
CA ALA A 226 -13.95 17.48 -7.53
C ALA A 226 -12.71 18.38 -7.38
N GLY A 227 -12.16 18.87 -8.51
CA GLY A 227 -10.97 19.72 -8.55
C GLY A 227 -9.64 18.97 -8.34
N LEU A 228 -9.66 17.65 -8.30
CA LEU A 228 -8.47 16.81 -8.18
C LEU A 228 -8.24 15.99 -9.45
N SER A 229 -6.98 15.88 -9.85
CA SER A 229 -6.60 15.15 -11.07
C SER A 229 -6.47 13.65 -10.81
N GLY A 230 -7.24 12.86 -11.58
CA GLY A 230 -7.09 11.41 -11.69
C GLY A 230 -6.43 11.02 -13.02
N THR A 231 -6.03 9.77 -13.14
CA THR A 231 -5.46 9.20 -14.37
C THR A 231 -6.34 8.06 -14.88
N GLU A 232 -6.70 8.12 -16.15
CA GLU A 232 -7.32 7.01 -16.88
C GLU A 232 -6.28 6.39 -17.81
N THR A 233 -6.12 5.09 -17.78
CA THR A 233 -5.20 4.36 -18.65
C THR A 233 -5.92 3.21 -19.33
N GLN A 234 -5.75 3.10 -20.65
CA GLN A 234 -6.31 2.03 -21.48
C GLN A 234 -5.19 1.15 -22.00
N LEU A 235 -5.42 -0.15 -21.98
CA LEU A 235 -4.49 -1.17 -22.45
C LEU A 235 -5.23 -2.22 -23.28
N GLN A 236 -4.63 -2.63 -24.41
CA GLN A 236 -5.10 -3.79 -25.18
C GLN A 236 -4.10 -4.94 -25.02
N ALA A 237 -4.57 -6.08 -24.55
CA ALA A 237 -3.76 -7.28 -24.40
C ALA A 237 -4.62 -8.55 -24.50
N LEU A 238 -4.04 -9.63 -25.07
CA LEU A 238 -4.66 -10.95 -25.12
C LEU A 238 -6.08 -10.99 -25.74
N GLY A 239 -6.38 -10.08 -26.67
CA GLY A 239 -7.70 -9.97 -27.31
C GLY A 239 -8.76 -9.25 -26.46
N PHE A 240 -8.37 -8.64 -25.34
CA PHE A 240 -9.23 -7.86 -24.44
C PHE A 240 -8.74 -6.43 -24.33
N TRP A 241 -9.63 -5.57 -23.87
CA TRP A 241 -9.31 -4.21 -23.45
C TRP A 241 -9.41 -4.09 -21.94
N ALA A 242 -8.46 -3.40 -21.34
CA ALA A 242 -8.53 -3.03 -19.94
C ALA A 242 -8.50 -1.52 -19.80
N VAL A 243 -9.34 -1.00 -18.91
CA VAL A 243 -9.34 0.41 -18.54
C VAL A 243 -9.12 0.49 -17.03
N GLN A 244 -8.18 1.33 -16.62
CA GLN A 244 -7.91 1.57 -15.21
C GLN A 244 -8.02 3.06 -14.90
N TRP A 245 -8.76 3.38 -13.84
CA TRP A 245 -8.77 4.71 -13.24
C TRP A 245 -8.00 4.70 -11.92
N MET A 246 -7.08 5.63 -11.78
CA MET A 246 -6.35 5.90 -10.55
C MET A 246 -6.74 7.28 -10.04
N LEU A 247 -7.20 7.32 -8.81
CA LEU A 247 -7.84 8.50 -8.21
C LEU A 247 -7.05 8.96 -7.00
N PRO A 248 -6.92 10.28 -6.79
CA PRO A 248 -6.16 10.81 -5.66
C PRO A 248 -6.69 10.30 -4.32
N ARG A 249 -5.78 10.19 -3.36
CA ARG A 249 -6.09 9.74 -1.99
C ARG A 249 -7.13 10.60 -1.29
N GLU A 250 -7.14 11.88 -1.60
CA GLU A 250 -8.03 12.90 -1.00
C GLU A 250 -9.50 12.67 -1.35
N LEU A 251 -9.78 11.95 -2.46
CA LEU A 251 -11.14 11.58 -2.83
C LEU A 251 -11.65 10.44 -1.94
N VAL A 252 -12.80 10.69 -1.34
CA VAL A 252 -13.53 9.74 -0.52
C VAL A 252 -14.84 9.41 -1.21
N PHE A 253 -15.17 8.12 -1.32
CA PHE A 253 -16.35 7.64 -2.01
C PHE A 253 -17.43 7.20 -1.01
N SER A 254 -18.69 7.57 -1.27
CA SER A 254 -19.81 7.03 -0.51
C SER A 254 -20.16 5.63 -1.02
N ARG A 255 -19.97 4.60 -0.18
CA ARG A 255 -20.32 3.23 -0.54
C ARG A 255 -21.80 3.10 -0.90
N THR A 256 -22.69 3.76 -0.16
CA THR A 256 -24.13 3.74 -0.42
C THR A 256 -24.51 4.37 -1.76
N VAL A 257 -23.63 5.20 -2.34
CA VAL A 257 -23.86 5.83 -3.65
C VAL A 257 -23.18 5.03 -4.77
N ILE A 258 -21.93 4.58 -4.55
CA ILE A 258 -21.14 3.95 -5.62
C ILE A 258 -21.55 2.49 -5.85
N GLU A 259 -21.90 1.73 -4.82
CA GLU A 259 -22.23 0.31 -4.92
C GLU A 259 -23.44 0.02 -5.84
N PRO A 260 -24.61 0.69 -5.68
CA PRO A 260 -25.74 0.51 -6.59
C PRO A 260 -25.44 0.90 -8.02
N ARG A 261 -24.62 1.93 -8.22
CA ARG A 261 -24.24 2.41 -9.55
C ARG A 261 -23.32 1.44 -10.28
N LEU A 262 -22.35 0.87 -9.55
CA LEU A 262 -21.50 -0.19 -10.09
C LEU A 262 -22.31 -1.43 -10.45
N SER A 263 -23.25 -1.84 -9.61
CA SER A 263 -24.16 -2.95 -9.88
C SER A 263 -24.96 -2.70 -11.15
N TRP A 264 -25.54 -1.52 -11.28
CA TRP A 264 -26.29 -1.14 -12.49
C TRP A 264 -25.40 -1.15 -13.75
N LEU A 265 -24.17 -0.61 -13.68
CA LEU A 265 -23.23 -0.63 -14.79
C LEU A 265 -22.86 -2.05 -15.22
N LEU A 266 -22.65 -2.95 -14.27
CA LEU A 266 -22.36 -4.35 -14.53
C LEU A 266 -23.54 -5.04 -15.25
N GLU A 267 -24.77 -4.81 -14.78
CA GLU A 267 -25.98 -5.37 -15.37
C GLU A 267 -26.23 -4.83 -16.78
N ALA A 268 -26.07 -3.52 -16.99
CA ALA A 268 -26.29 -2.88 -18.28
C ALA A 268 -25.24 -3.29 -19.34
N ASN A 269 -24.08 -3.80 -18.92
CA ASN A 269 -22.96 -4.16 -19.80
C ASN A 269 -22.60 -5.66 -19.74
N GLN A 270 -23.56 -6.51 -19.36
CA GLN A 270 -23.37 -7.96 -19.35
C GLN A 270 -22.94 -8.49 -20.71
N GLY A 271 -21.93 -9.37 -20.73
CA GLY A 271 -21.35 -9.96 -21.93
C GLY A 271 -20.24 -9.13 -22.59
N TRP A 272 -20.20 -7.83 -22.36
CA TRP A 272 -19.10 -6.98 -22.82
C TRP A 272 -18.09 -6.70 -21.70
N LEU A 273 -18.54 -6.33 -20.50
CA LEU A 273 -17.71 -6.20 -19.31
C LEU A 273 -17.47 -7.59 -18.70
N ARG A 274 -16.23 -8.07 -18.76
CA ARG A 274 -15.83 -9.41 -18.36
C ARG A 274 -15.41 -9.49 -16.90
N ARG A 275 -14.76 -8.44 -16.41
CA ARG A 275 -14.26 -8.38 -15.03
C ARG A 275 -14.17 -6.93 -14.57
N MET A 276 -14.40 -6.73 -13.31
CA MET A 276 -14.11 -5.50 -12.60
C MET A 276 -13.40 -5.82 -11.30
N LYS A 277 -12.37 -5.04 -10.97
CA LYS A 277 -11.77 -4.96 -9.64
C LYS A 277 -11.60 -3.50 -9.26
N GLY A 278 -11.93 -3.15 -8.03
CA GLY A 278 -11.77 -1.77 -7.55
C GLY A 278 -11.45 -1.74 -6.07
N VAL A 279 -10.71 -0.73 -5.65
CA VAL A 279 -10.53 -0.38 -4.24
C VAL A 279 -10.83 1.10 -4.08
N PHE A 280 -11.75 1.41 -3.19
CA PHE A 280 -12.25 2.76 -2.98
C PHE A 280 -12.00 3.19 -1.54
N ARG A 281 -11.47 4.37 -1.35
CA ARG A 281 -11.41 5.00 -0.03
C ARG A 281 -12.81 5.49 0.35
N THR A 282 -13.34 5.00 1.48
CA THR A 282 -14.69 5.31 1.94
C THR A 282 -14.71 6.20 3.18
N GLY A 283 -13.59 6.82 3.53
CA GLY A 283 -13.43 7.72 4.67
C GLY A 283 -12.28 7.31 5.58
N VAL A 284 -12.48 7.53 6.88
CA VAL A 284 -11.58 7.04 7.93
C VAL A 284 -11.90 5.56 8.15
N GLY A 285 -10.87 4.70 8.15
CA GLY A 285 -11.01 3.26 8.29
C GLY A 285 -10.77 2.48 7.00
N PRO A 286 -11.26 1.23 6.90
CA PRO A 286 -10.97 0.37 5.77
C PRO A 286 -11.46 0.95 4.44
N SER A 287 -10.67 0.76 3.39
CA SER A 287 -11.13 0.96 2.02
C SER A 287 -12.04 -0.18 1.60
N TRP A 288 -12.90 0.04 0.65
CA TRP A 288 -13.79 -0.97 0.12
C TRP A 288 -13.17 -1.60 -1.14
N LEU A 289 -12.79 -2.88 -1.03
CA LEU A 289 -12.35 -3.70 -2.16
C LEU A 289 -13.59 -4.34 -2.79
N VAL A 290 -13.78 -4.12 -4.07
CA VAL A 290 -14.94 -4.61 -4.83
C VAL A 290 -14.49 -5.37 -6.06
N GLN A 291 -15.20 -6.44 -6.40
CA GLN A 291 -14.91 -7.22 -7.59
C GLN A 291 -16.18 -7.84 -8.21
N SER A 292 -16.08 -8.07 -9.52
CA SER A 292 -17.08 -8.80 -10.29
C SER A 292 -16.40 -9.60 -11.41
N GLN A 293 -16.93 -10.80 -11.70
CA GLN A 293 -16.55 -11.63 -12.85
C GLN A 293 -17.70 -11.71 -13.85
N GLY A 294 -18.35 -10.58 -14.14
CA GLY A 294 -19.47 -10.49 -15.08
C GLY A 294 -20.85 -10.86 -14.51
N ARG A 295 -20.94 -11.26 -13.24
CA ARG A 295 -22.22 -11.55 -12.55
C ARG A 295 -22.14 -11.08 -11.11
N GLY A 296 -22.97 -10.08 -10.77
CA GLY A 296 -23.06 -9.54 -9.43
C GLY A 296 -21.79 -8.84 -8.95
N LEU A 297 -21.92 -8.13 -7.87
CA LEU A 297 -20.86 -7.39 -7.20
C LEU A 297 -20.58 -8.06 -5.86
N SER A 298 -19.33 -8.33 -5.56
CA SER A 298 -18.89 -8.73 -4.22
C SER A 298 -17.91 -7.70 -3.66
N GLY A 299 -17.97 -7.44 -2.37
CA GLY A 299 -17.09 -6.46 -1.75
C GLY A 299 -16.72 -6.83 -0.33
N GLU A 300 -15.51 -6.47 0.06
CA GLU A 300 -14.94 -6.69 1.39
C GLU A 300 -14.12 -5.48 1.84
N ASP A 301 -13.81 -5.39 3.12
CA ASP A 301 -12.93 -4.38 3.66
C ASP A 301 -11.48 -4.66 3.29
N SER A 302 -10.73 -3.61 2.96
CA SER A 302 -9.31 -3.68 2.60
C SER A 302 -8.47 -2.69 3.38
N ALA A 303 -7.28 -3.10 3.75
CA ALA A 303 -6.29 -2.25 4.40
C ALA A 303 -5.50 -1.36 3.43
N PHE A 304 -5.76 -1.41 2.14
CA PHE A 304 -5.11 -0.53 1.17
C PHE A 304 -5.52 0.94 1.41
N ARG A 305 -4.53 1.86 1.45
CA ARG A 305 -4.74 3.28 1.85
C ARG A 305 -4.12 4.31 0.91
N ARG A 306 -3.40 3.87 -0.14
CA ARG A 306 -2.61 4.79 -0.97
C ARG A 306 -3.46 5.71 -1.85
N ASP A 307 -4.49 5.16 -2.48
CA ASP A 307 -5.36 5.86 -3.42
C ASP A 307 -6.66 5.06 -3.61
N SER A 308 -7.51 5.48 -4.55
CA SER A 308 -8.60 4.65 -5.06
C SER A 308 -8.29 4.22 -6.49
N ARG A 309 -8.53 2.96 -6.82
CA ARG A 309 -8.30 2.40 -8.15
C ARG A 309 -9.46 1.53 -8.57
N ILE A 310 -9.77 1.56 -9.86
CA ILE A 310 -10.70 0.63 -10.46
C ILE A 310 -10.16 0.17 -11.82
N GLU A 311 -10.20 -1.11 -12.06
CA GLU A 311 -9.86 -1.76 -13.33
C GLU A 311 -11.07 -2.53 -13.86
N ILE A 312 -11.37 -2.32 -15.12
CA ILE A 312 -12.36 -3.12 -15.85
C ILE A 312 -11.68 -3.81 -17.03
N VAL A 313 -12.16 -5.00 -17.37
CA VAL A 313 -11.74 -5.78 -18.53
C VAL A 313 -12.96 -5.96 -19.45
N LEU A 314 -12.78 -5.61 -20.72
CA LEU A 314 -13.80 -5.57 -21.76
C LEU A 314 -13.44 -6.52 -22.90
N SER A 315 -14.45 -7.08 -23.58
CA SER A 315 -14.25 -7.93 -24.75
C SER A 315 -14.08 -7.15 -26.07
N ALA A 316 -14.25 -5.82 -26.04
CA ALA A 316 -14.05 -4.94 -27.18
C ALA A 316 -13.55 -3.57 -26.73
N GLU A 317 -13.10 -2.73 -27.67
CA GLU A 317 -12.62 -1.36 -27.40
C GLU A 317 -13.72 -0.51 -26.73
N PRO A 318 -13.39 0.22 -25.63
CA PRO A 318 -14.36 1.09 -24.99
C PRO A 318 -14.71 2.28 -25.89
N THR A 319 -16.01 2.61 -25.97
CA THR A 319 -16.46 3.83 -26.62
C THR A 319 -16.25 5.04 -25.73
N ASN A 320 -16.15 6.24 -26.31
CA ASN A 320 -16.05 7.49 -25.54
C ASN A 320 -17.27 7.67 -24.61
N GLU A 321 -18.47 7.33 -25.07
CA GLU A 321 -19.70 7.39 -24.26
C GLU A 321 -19.61 6.51 -23.02
N PHE A 322 -19.09 5.30 -23.17
CA PHE A 322 -18.88 4.39 -22.05
C PHE A 322 -17.86 4.93 -21.05
N LEU A 323 -16.75 5.48 -21.52
CA LEU A 323 -15.74 6.10 -20.66
C LEU A 323 -16.30 7.31 -19.91
N GLU A 324 -17.09 8.17 -20.57
CA GLU A 324 -17.75 9.32 -19.90
C GLU A 324 -18.80 8.86 -18.87
N LEU A 325 -19.50 7.77 -19.12
CA LEU A 325 -20.43 7.20 -18.16
C LEU A 325 -19.69 6.78 -16.87
N TRP A 326 -18.53 6.12 -16.99
CA TRP A 326 -17.69 5.75 -15.85
C TRP A 326 -17.14 6.97 -15.12
N ARG A 327 -16.62 7.96 -15.86
CA ARG A 327 -16.13 9.21 -15.26
C ARG A 327 -17.25 9.96 -14.53
N GLY A 328 -18.46 9.99 -15.11
CA GLY A 328 -19.64 10.56 -14.47
C GLY A 328 -20.00 9.86 -13.16
N LEU A 329 -20.03 8.51 -13.17
CA LEU A 329 -20.29 7.72 -11.98
C LEU A 329 -19.27 8.03 -10.86
N LEU A 330 -17.99 8.08 -11.19
CA LEU A 330 -16.92 8.37 -10.24
C LEU A 330 -17.03 9.79 -9.67
N ARG A 331 -17.38 10.79 -10.52
CA ARG A 331 -17.61 12.17 -10.07
C ARG A 331 -18.77 12.27 -9.07
N ASP A 332 -19.88 11.64 -9.39
CA ASP A 332 -21.11 11.71 -8.59
C ASP A 332 -21.01 10.96 -7.26
N ALA A 333 -20.15 9.93 -7.19
CA ALA A 333 -19.94 9.14 -5.98
C ALA A 333 -18.81 9.70 -5.09
N ALA A 334 -17.99 10.62 -5.63
CA ALA A 334 -16.88 11.22 -4.90
C ALA A 334 -17.37 12.40 -4.03
N ASN A 335 -16.91 12.43 -2.80
CA ASN A 335 -17.03 13.60 -1.94
C ASN A 335 -15.72 14.40 -2.04
N PRO A 336 -15.78 15.74 -2.19
CA PRO A 336 -14.59 16.57 -2.12
C PRO A 336 -13.95 16.44 -0.73
N PRO A 337 -12.62 16.64 -0.62
CA PRO A 337 -11.99 16.70 0.69
C PRO A 337 -12.69 17.77 1.53
N ARG A 338 -13.04 17.43 2.76
CA ARG A 338 -13.59 18.43 3.69
C ARG A 338 -12.52 19.49 3.87
N GLU A 339 -12.79 20.70 3.44
CA GLU A 339 -11.94 21.85 3.77
C GLU A 339 -11.75 21.85 5.28
N GLY A 340 -10.51 21.63 5.72
CA GLY A 340 -10.17 21.69 7.12
C GLY A 340 -10.57 23.07 7.62
N LYS A 341 -11.53 23.15 8.53
CA LYS A 341 -11.78 24.41 9.26
C LYS A 341 -10.43 24.83 9.83
N ARG A 342 -9.86 25.88 9.22
CA ARG A 342 -8.75 26.62 9.81
C ARG A 342 -9.27 27.17 11.12
N GLY A 343 -8.94 26.52 12.21
CA GLY A 343 -9.11 26.94 13.56
C GLY A 343 -7.74 27.05 14.23
#